data_32a186b36e02ea5b47ddcc12790971e4
#
_entry.id   32a186b36e02ea5b47ddcc12790971e4
#
_cell.length_a   1.000
_cell.length_b   1.000
_cell.length_c   1.000
_cell.angle_alpha   90.00
_cell.angle_beta   90.00
_cell.angle_gamma   90.00
#
_symmetry.space_group_name_H-M   'P 1'
#
loop_
_entity.id
_entity.type
_entity.pdbx_description
1 polymer ?
#
loop_
_entity_poly.entity_id
_entity_poly.type
_entity_poly.pdbx_seq_one_letter_code
_entity_poly.pdbx_strand_id
1 'polypeptide(L)'
;MEIKEKNIDRISFSSLEILKNMAIMIESIEIEAFRGISLKKEIKFSTDKKQTCCTIFVGDNGSGKSSIIDAIEFVTQGQIYNTKSLRTKSKVEVFNKFTDKKPSVEIVLNNGTKRKCIIDTDEKGNIKADQSVLPQFGKGPFIFRRNNILQFWTTNETERQVLFFNYNLYNDNTTTALEDSFIERKSELKDERLNEKRKRREAMSIIAQIKNIDVEKIPLEKNDFYLWIRKNLLNGMSLGDINKARKKGIKISIQSEVEKAIRQIITSSKKIQEIEAEINQYKPKTKITPASITSNTFYDLSQPITNTFLRLTTLGNEIDSIRMKIGEEAVTSLSFDICLKNGEVIAPEKILSEANLDMLAFVIFLEMTKKIVELGQVPVLILDDVFQSIDSGVRLKIIQNIFENLKGWQIIITVHDRLWKEQLIELLRISNVKLDVYEIIQWKSDIGMKIDSDSMLLDITLQKNIESGSINEIISNASILLEKICSKLSFNLPISVTRKKNDKYTLGDLWPGITKKLKKTNINAIVEKLDQLIYLRNMVGGHYNEWALSLTRNEAVEFATTVLEFYNKIHCNSCGHFIQEIIIAGEKAAHSCRCKKIYVEPITNHNEKP
;
A
#
# COMPACT_ATOMS: atom_id res chain seq x y z
N MET A 1 5.85 -29.34 44.32
CA MET A 1 6.22 -27.91 44.42
C MET A 1 7.14 -27.46 43.27
N GLU A 2 7.96 -28.32 42.70
CA GLU A 2 8.90 -27.98 41.60
C GLU A 2 8.27 -27.75 40.21
N ILE A 3 7.06 -28.21 39.94
CA ILE A 3 6.40 -28.06 38.63
C ILE A 3 5.75 -26.64 38.45
N LYS A 4 5.44 -25.95 39.56
CA LYS A 4 4.85 -24.61 39.50
C LYS A 4 5.89 -23.50 39.26
N GLU A 5 7.10 -23.63 39.72
CA GLU A 5 8.15 -22.61 39.52
C GLU A 5 8.68 -22.55 38.09
N LYS A 6 8.81 -23.70 37.40
CA LYS A 6 9.26 -23.71 36.00
C LYS A 6 8.28 -23.06 34.99
N ASN A 7 6.98 -23.05 35.32
CA ASN A 7 5.98 -22.39 34.45
C ASN A 7 5.86 -20.89 34.68
N ILE A 8 6.16 -20.40 35.89
CA ILE A 8 6.14 -18.97 36.21
C ILE A 8 7.31 -18.27 35.54
N ASP A 9 8.50 -18.86 35.50
CA ASP A 9 9.69 -18.31 34.83
C ASP A 9 9.56 -18.27 33.31
N ARG A 10 8.90 -19.23 32.68
CA ARG A 10 8.65 -19.20 31.23
C ARG A 10 7.65 -18.12 30.81
N ILE A 11 6.64 -17.83 31.62
CA ILE A 11 5.65 -16.77 31.35
C ILE A 11 6.28 -15.39 31.56
N SER A 12 7.15 -15.22 32.53
CA SER A 12 7.85 -13.96 32.78
C SER A 12 8.90 -13.64 31.69
N PHE A 13 9.60 -14.64 31.17
CA PHE A 13 10.57 -14.46 30.09
C PHE A 13 9.90 -14.06 28.77
N SER A 14 8.79 -14.71 28.40
CA SER A 14 8.03 -14.35 27.20
C SER A 14 7.46 -12.92 27.26
N SER A 15 6.95 -12.51 28.42
CA SER A 15 6.41 -11.16 28.63
C SER A 15 7.49 -10.08 28.56
N LEU A 16 8.69 -10.35 29.07
CA LEU A 16 9.83 -9.43 28.97
C LEU A 16 10.36 -9.29 27.55
N GLU A 17 10.35 -10.36 26.77
CA GLU A 17 10.75 -10.33 25.35
C GLU A 17 9.73 -9.58 24.49
N ILE A 18 8.44 -9.76 24.74
CA ILE A 18 7.36 -9.01 24.10
C ILE A 18 7.50 -7.52 24.39
N LEU A 19 7.69 -7.11 25.65
CA LEU A 19 7.89 -5.71 26.04
C LEU A 19 9.16 -5.11 25.41
N LYS A 20 10.24 -5.86 25.27
CA LYS A 20 11.46 -5.40 24.58
C LYS A 20 11.24 -5.18 23.09
N ASN A 21 10.50 -6.05 22.41
CA ASN A 21 10.26 -5.94 20.98
C ASN A 21 9.26 -4.82 20.65
N MET A 22 8.31 -4.50 21.52
CA MET A 22 7.35 -3.40 21.33
C MET A 22 7.97 -2.00 21.20
N ALA A 23 9.27 -1.86 21.49
CA ALA A 23 9.99 -0.59 21.36
C ALA A 23 11.01 -0.59 20.21
N ILE A 24 11.07 -1.66 19.41
CA ILE A 24 12.02 -1.78 18.29
C ILE A 24 11.41 -1.19 17.03
N MET A 25 12.16 -0.31 16.38
CA MET A 25 11.80 0.36 15.13
C MET A 25 12.97 0.32 14.15
N ILE A 26 12.69 0.47 12.87
CA ILE A 26 13.70 0.66 11.84
C ILE A 26 14.29 2.07 12.01
N GLU A 27 15.60 2.17 12.20
CA GLU A 27 16.31 3.44 12.35
C GLU A 27 16.82 3.95 11.00
N SER A 28 17.40 3.05 10.20
CA SER A 28 17.85 3.39 8.85
C SER A 28 17.89 2.17 7.94
N ILE A 29 17.85 2.46 6.64
CA ILE A 29 18.13 1.49 5.59
C ILE A 29 19.11 2.08 4.58
N GLU A 30 20.12 1.30 4.21
CA GLU A 30 21.07 1.60 3.15
C GLU A 30 20.85 0.63 2.00
N ILE A 31 20.71 1.15 0.78
CA ILE A 31 20.37 0.36 -0.40
C ILE A 31 21.32 0.74 -1.54
N GLU A 32 21.92 -0.24 -2.21
CA GLU A 32 22.77 -0.03 -3.39
C GLU A 32 22.52 -1.12 -4.43
N ALA A 33 22.47 -0.76 -5.69
CA ALA A 33 22.33 -1.66 -6.85
C ALA A 33 21.10 -2.61 -6.78
N PHE A 34 20.07 -2.25 -6.02
CA PHE A 34 18.89 -3.09 -5.76
C PHE A 34 17.68 -2.58 -6.54
N ARG A 35 17.12 -3.38 -7.43
CA ARG A 35 15.95 -3.05 -8.27
C ARG A 35 16.10 -1.67 -8.97
N GLY A 36 15.21 -0.72 -8.69
CA GLY A 36 15.26 0.63 -9.26
C GLY A 36 16.31 1.56 -8.63
N ILE A 37 17.09 1.12 -7.65
CA ILE A 37 18.06 1.94 -6.92
C ILE A 37 19.48 1.56 -7.36
N SER A 38 20.08 2.33 -8.26
CA SER A 38 21.42 2.06 -8.82
C SER A 38 22.56 2.52 -7.90
N LEU A 39 22.47 3.74 -7.39
CA LEU A 39 23.48 4.34 -6.51
C LEU A 39 23.10 4.15 -5.05
N LYS A 40 24.12 4.08 -4.19
CA LYS A 40 23.97 3.97 -2.75
C LYS A 40 23.06 5.08 -2.20
N LYS A 41 22.03 4.68 -1.45
CA LYS A 41 21.09 5.55 -0.76
C LYS A 41 20.93 5.13 0.68
N GLU A 42 21.07 6.07 1.58
CA GLU A 42 20.74 5.92 2.99
C GLU A 42 19.42 6.67 3.26
N ILE A 43 18.48 6.01 3.92
CA ILE A 43 17.20 6.55 4.35
C ILE A 43 17.11 6.37 5.86
N LYS A 44 16.88 7.46 6.58
CA LYS A 44 16.74 7.48 8.04
C LYS A 44 15.28 7.62 8.41
N PHE A 45 14.85 6.89 9.40
CA PHE A 45 13.47 6.91 9.89
C PHE A 45 13.46 7.51 11.29
N SER A 46 12.48 8.34 11.57
CA SER A 46 12.22 8.78 12.93
C SER A 46 11.87 7.60 13.82
N THR A 47 12.50 7.55 14.98
CA THR A 47 12.23 6.56 16.02
C THR A 47 11.92 7.27 17.33
N ASP A 48 10.71 7.05 17.87
CA ASP A 48 10.32 7.59 19.16
C ASP A 48 9.45 6.56 19.88
N LYS A 49 9.90 6.11 21.05
CA LYS A 49 9.18 5.10 21.84
C LYS A 49 7.88 5.63 22.45
N LYS A 50 7.70 6.95 22.52
CA LYS A 50 6.55 7.61 23.18
C LYS A 50 5.49 8.07 22.17
N GLN A 51 5.85 8.20 20.90
CA GLN A 51 4.97 8.67 19.84
C GLN A 51 4.92 7.69 18.67
N THR A 52 3.82 7.67 17.96
CA THR A 52 3.75 7.01 16.68
C THR A 52 4.63 7.75 15.67
N CYS A 53 5.49 7.02 14.97
CA CYS A 53 6.34 7.56 13.93
C CYS A 53 5.75 7.21 12.56
N CYS A 54 5.64 8.16 11.66
CA CYS A 54 5.16 7.94 10.31
C CYS A 54 6.18 8.46 9.29
N THR A 55 6.52 7.62 8.33
CA THR A 55 7.34 8.02 7.17
C THR A 55 6.51 7.92 5.91
N ILE A 56 6.45 8.99 5.12
CA ILE A 56 5.73 9.02 3.85
C ILE A 56 6.73 9.11 2.71
N PHE A 57 6.68 8.14 1.79
CA PHE A 57 7.38 8.20 0.50
C PHE A 57 6.43 8.68 -0.58
N VAL A 58 6.75 9.82 -1.19
CA VAL A 58 5.95 10.42 -2.25
C VAL A 58 6.69 10.37 -3.57
N GLY A 59 6.02 10.10 -4.67
CA GLY A 59 6.62 10.11 -6.01
C GLY A 59 5.70 9.50 -7.05
N ASP A 60 5.97 9.79 -8.30
CA ASP A 60 5.19 9.27 -9.44
C ASP A 60 5.27 7.75 -9.55
N ASN A 61 4.37 7.15 -10.33
CA ASN A 61 4.43 5.72 -10.62
C ASN A 61 5.75 5.39 -11.35
N GLY A 62 6.41 4.30 -10.92
CA GLY A 62 7.73 3.92 -11.44
C GLY A 62 8.91 4.69 -10.85
N SER A 63 8.71 5.64 -9.93
CA SER A 63 9.80 6.40 -9.28
C SER A 63 10.70 5.58 -8.35
N GLY A 64 10.31 4.34 -8.03
CA GLY A 64 11.10 3.43 -7.18
C GLY A 64 10.64 3.32 -5.72
N LYS A 65 9.49 3.89 -5.33
CA LYS A 65 8.92 3.74 -3.98
C LYS A 65 8.88 2.28 -3.53
N SER A 66 8.29 1.42 -4.34
CA SER A 66 8.20 -0.02 -4.03
C SER A 66 9.56 -0.71 -3.97
N SER A 67 10.60 -0.18 -4.64
CA SER A 67 11.97 -0.72 -4.51
C SER A 67 12.56 -0.50 -3.10
N ILE A 68 12.19 0.58 -2.41
CA ILE A 68 12.56 0.83 -1.01
C ILE A 68 11.84 -0.19 -0.12
N ILE A 69 10.54 -0.38 -0.33
CA ILE A 69 9.74 -1.34 0.45
C ILE A 69 10.23 -2.77 0.21
N ASP A 70 10.54 -3.13 -1.03
CA ASP A 70 11.09 -4.44 -1.38
C ASP A 70 12.47 -4.69 -0.74
N ALA A 71 13.29 -3.65 -0.59
CA ALA A 71 14.57 -3.75 0.10
C ALA A 71 14.38 -4.00 1.61
N ILE A 72 13.41 -3.31 2.24
CA ILE A 72 13.05 -3.56 3.65
C ILE A 72 12.54 -5.01 3.79
N GLU A 73 11.65 -5.45 2.92
CA GLU A 73 11.11 -6.81 2.94
C GLU A 73 12.22 -7.85 2.77
N PHE A 74 13.09 -7.67 1.77
CA PHE A 74 14.18 -8.60 1.50
C PHE A 74 15.14 -8.74 2.68
N VAL A 75 15.59 -7.62 3.26
CA VAL A 75 16.54 -7.66 4.38
C VAL A 75 15.93 -8.19 5.67
N THR A 76 14.60 -8.09 5.85
CA THR A 76 13.90 -8.56 7.06
C THR A 76 13.36 -9.97 6.91
N GLN A 77 12.89 -10.36 5.72
CA GLN A 77 12.20 -11.63 5.46
C GLN A 77 13.02 -12.62 4.61
N GLY A 78 14.19 -12.19 4.08
CA GLY A 78 15.00 -13.01 3.20
C GLY A 78 14.45 -13.18 1.78
N GLN A 79 13.25 -12.67 1.49
CA GLN A 79 12.58 -12.75 0.20
C GLN A 79 11.60 -11.59 -0.01
N ILE A 80 11.12 -11.42 -1.24
CA ILE A 80 10.08 -10.43 -1.58
C ILE A 80 8.82 -11.19 -1.98
N TYR A 81 7.76 -11.08 -1.21
CA TYR A 81 6.53 -11.87 -1.40
C TYR A 81 5.65 -11.40 -2.57
N ASN A 82 5.86 -10.18 -3.07
CA ASN A 82 4.99 -9.59 -4.10
C ASN A 82 5.40 -9.94 -5.54
N THR A 83 6.54 -10.55 -5.76
CA THR A 83 7.00 -10.85 -7.11
C THR A 83 6.62 -12.28 -7.48
N LYS A 84 5.67 -12.45 -8.42
CA LYS A 84 5.36 -13.77 -9.01
C LYS A 84 6.59 -14.45 -9.59
N SER A 85 7.61 -13.72 -9.94
CA SER A 85 8.87 -14.09 -10.57
C SER A 85 9.92 -14.59 -9.58
N LEU A 86 9.83 -14.29 -8.30
CA LEU A 86 10.68 -14.97 -7.30
C LEU A 86 10.24 -16.43 -7.10
N ARG A 87 9.00 -16.76 -7.44
CA ARG A 87 8.54 -18.17 -7.57
C ARG A 87 9.06 -18.86 -8.84
N THR A 88 9.31 -18.10 -9.88
CA THR A 88 9.99 -18.55 -11.10
C THR A 88 11.42 -18.07 -11.03
N LYS A 89 12.40 -18.90 -10.75
CA LYS A 89 13.86 -18.78 -10.83
C LYS A 89 14.49 -17.64 -11.67
N SER A 90 13.76 -16.54 -11.95
CA SER A 90 14.28 -15.44 -12.74
C SER A 90 15.08 -14.48 -11.86
N LYS A 91 16.37 -14.60 -11.96
CA LYS A 91 17.47 -13.86 -11.35
C LYS A 91 17.42 -12.34 -11.43
N VAL A 92 16.50 -11.82 -12.26
CA VAL A 92 16.65 -10.50 -12.86
C VAL A 92 16.00 -9.39 -12.04
N GLU A 93 15.06 -9.70 -11.13
CA GLU A 93 14.24 -8.65 -10.51
C GLU A 93 14.86 -7.96 -9.31
N VAL A 94 15.86 -8.55 -8.69
CA VAL A 94 16.57 -7.98 -7.54
C VAL A 94 17.76 -7.13 -7.99
N PHE A 95 18.38 -7.50 -9.12
CA PHE A 95 19.54 -6.81 -9.67
C PHE A 95 19.14 -5.55 -10.44
N ASN A 96 19.83 -4.45 -10.17
CA ASN A 96 19.69 -3.25 -10.98
C ASN A 96 20.33 -3.47 -12.35
N LYS A 97 19.61 -3.18 -13.43
CA LYS A 97 20.06 -3.40 -14.81
C LYS A 97 21.05 -2.34 -15.34
N PHE A 98 21.28 -1.28 -14.57
CA PHE A 98 22.05 -0.11 -14.98
C PHE A 98 23.37 0.04 -14.22
N THR A 99 23.78 -0.99 -13.46
CA THR A 99 25.04 -1.02 -12.75
C THR A 99 25.57 -2.45 -12.64
N ASP A 100 26.89 -2.61 -12.69
CA ASP A 100 27.55 -3.92 -12.51
C ASP A 100 27.81 -4.25 -11.03
N LYS A 101 27.41 -3.36 -10.12
CA LYS A 101 27.57 -3.59 -8.68
C LYS A 101 26.61 -4.66 -8.20
N LYS A 102 27.06 -5.44 -7.22
CA LYS A 102 26.20 -6.41 -6.54
C LYS A 102 25.17 -5.69 -5.67
N PRO A 103 23.90 -6.11 -5.70
CA PRO A 103 22.89 -5.54 -4.83
C PRO A 103 23.26 -5.72 -3.36
N SER A 104 23.12 -4.65 -2.60
CA SER A 104 23.39 -4.62 -1.17
C SER A 104 22.29 -3.87 -0.44
N VAL A 105 21.79 -4.47 0.64
CA VAL A 105 20.80 -3.84 1.52
C VAL A 105 21.27 -4.02 2.96
N GLU A 106 21.34 -2.92 3.71
CA GLU A 106 21.67 -2.93 5.13
C GLU A 106 20.57 -2.22 5.92
N ILE A 107 20.05 -2.86 6.98
CA ILE A 107 19.06 -2.30 7.89
C ILE A 107 19.66 -2.14 9.28
N VAL A 108 19.33 -1.04 9.93
CA VAL A 108 19.70 -0.76 11.32
C VAL A 108 18.42 -0.54 12.12
N LEU A 109 18.30 -1.22 13.25
CA LEU A 109 17.20 -1.04 14.19
C LEU A 109 17.65 -0.17 15.36
N ASN A 110 16.72 0.55 15.98
CA ASN A 110 16.99 1.48 17.10
C ASN A 110 17.49 0.80 18.39
N ASN A 111 17.53 -0.54 18.43
CA ASN A 111 18.16 -1.31 19.51
C ASN A 111 19.62 -1.68 19.22
N GLY A 112 20.19 -1.19 18.10
CA GLY A 112 21.55 -1.47 17.66
C GLY A 112 21.70 -2.74 16.81
N THR A 113 20.62 -3.50 16.55
CA THR A 113 20.67 -4.64 15.62
C THR A 113 20.95 -4.14 14.21
N LYS A 114 21.97 -4.74 13.56
CA LYS A 114 22.33 -4.45 12.17
C LYS A 114 22.30 -5.72 11.35
N ARG A 115 21.78 -5.63 10.13
CA ARG A 115 21.84 -6.71 9.16
C ARG A 115 22.16 -6.17 7.78
N LYS A 116 23.15 -6.79 7.14
CA LYS A 116 23.55 -6.50 5.76
C LYS A 116 23.39 -7.74 4.91
N CYS A 117 22.64 -7.63 3.82
CA CYS A 117 22.50 -8.66 2.81
C CYS A 117 23.19 -8.18 1.54
N ILE A 118 24.17 -8.96 1.05
CA ILE A 118 24.79 -8.80 -0.26
C ILE A 118 24.26 -9.93 -1.13
N ILE A 119 23.75 -9.59 -2.30
CA ILE A 119 23.10 -10.55 -3.19
C ILE A 119 24.04 -10.89 -4.32
N ASP A 120 24.29 -12.18 -4.49
CA ASP A 120 25.09 -12.76 -5.57
C ASP A 120 24.28 -13.77 -6.35
N THR A 121 24.84 -14.35 -7.40
CA THR A 121 24.26 -15.47 -8.12
C THR A 121 25.23 -16.64 -8.14
N ASP A 122 24.70 -17.85 -8.05
CA ASP A 122 25.47 -19.07 -8.27
C ASP A 122 25.77 -19.26 -9.79
N GLU A 123 26.56 -20.29 -10.13
CA GLU A 123 26.89 -20.64 -11.52
C GLU A 123 25.64 -20.99 -12.37
N LYS A 124 24.57 -21.43 -11.71
CA LYS A 124 23.26 -21.70 -12.32
C LYS A 124 22.37 -20.46 -12.32
N GLY A 125 22.88 -19.37 -11.66
CA GLY A 125 22.34 -18.06 -11.47
C GLY A 125 21.11 -17.98 -10.57
N ASN A 126 20.99 -18.82 -9.62
CA ASN A 126 20.07 -18.64 -8.51
C ASN A 126 20.62 -17.58 -7.56
N ILE A 127 19.72 -16.87 -6.88
CA ILE A 127 20.11 -15.87 -5.86
C ILE A 127 20.87 -16.56 -4.74
N LYS A 128 22.08 -16.09 -4.48
CA LYS A 128 22.90 -16.47 -3.33
C LYS A 128 22.96 -15.27 -2.38
N ALA A 129 22.18 -15.30 -1.33
CA ALA A 129 22.14 -14.27 -0.30
C ALA A 129 21.78 -14.92 1.04
N ASP A 130 21.96 -14.18 2.13
CA ASP A 130 21.37 -14.55 3.42
C ASP A 130 19.86 -14.35 3.35
N GLN A 131 19.12 -15.44 3.20
CA GLN A 131 17.66 -15.50 3.13
C GLN A 131 17.01 -15.82 4.47
N SER A 132 17.76 -15.80 5.57
CA SER A 132 17.19 -15.99 6.90
C SER A 132 16.21 -14.85 7.23
N VAL A 133 15.23 -15.14 8.07
CA VAL A 133 14.29 -14.12 8.57
C VAL A 133 14.91 -13.43 9.77
N LEU A 134 14.79 -12.09 9.83
CA LEU A 134 15.18 -11.34 11.02
C LEU A 134 14.18 -11.64 12.15
N PRO A 135 14.60 -12.22 13.29
CA PRO A 135 13.67 -12.77 14.29
C PRO A 135 12.59 -11.79 14.77
N GLN A 136 12.92 -10.50 14.82
CA GLN A 136 12.00 -9.45 15.24
C GLN A 136 10.83 -9.25 14.25
N PHE A 137 10.98 -9.68 12.99
CA PHE A 137 9.99 -9.54 11.92
C PHE A 137 9.38 -10.88 11.47
N GLY A 138 9.71 -11.98 12.13
CA GLY A 138 9.45 -13.35 11.65
C GLY A 138 8.08 -13.92 11.99
N LYS A 139 7.17 -13.19 12.64
CA LYS A 139 5.92 -13.78 13.15
C LYS A 139 4.70 -13.56 12.25
N GLY A 140 4.76 -12.64 11.31
CA GLY A 140 3.65 -12.42 10.38
C GLY A 140 3.80 -11.21 9.47
N PRO A 141 2.77 -10.91 8.66
CA PRO A 141 2.79 -9.81 7.72
C PRO A 141 2.85 -8.47 8.44
N PHE A 142 3.69 -7.58 7.93
CA PHE A 142 3.76 -6.19 8.34
C PHE A 142 3.78 -5.22 7.15
N ILE A 143 3.77 -5.77 5.92
CA ILE A 143 3.72 -5.02 4.67
C ILE A 143 2.42 -5.33 3.96
N PHE A 144 1.64 -4.29 3.69
CA PHE A 144 0.42 -4.35 2.89
C PHE A 144 0.66 -3.71 1.54
N ARG A 145 0.36 -4.44 0.50
CA ARG A 145 0.44 -3.97 -0.87
C ARG A 145 -0.94 -4.02 -1.51
N ARG A 146 -1.19 -3.12 -2.44
CA ARG A 146 -2.43 -3.14 -3.23
C ARG A 146 -2.74 -4.52 -3.83
N ASN A 147 -1.72 -5.20 -4.38
CA ASN A 147 -1.89 -6.53 -4.95
C ASN A 147 -2.36 -7.58 -3.93
N ASN A 148 -1.94 -7.49 -2.69
CA ASN A 148 -2.39 -8.40 -1.64
C ASN A 148 -3.90 -8.26 -1.40
N ILE A 149 -4.40 -7.02 -1.38
CA ILE A 149 -5.82 -6.72 -1.21
C ILE A 149 -6.63 -7.23 -2.39
N LEU A 150 -6.22 -6.90 -3.63
CA LEU A 150 -6.91 -7.34 -4.85
C LEU A 150 -6.93 -8.88 -5.01
N GLN A 151 -5.85 -9.56 -4.64
CA GLN A 151 -5.76 -11.01 -4.72
C GLN A 151 -6.55 -11.70 -3.61
N PHE A 152 -6.79 -11.04 -2.49
CA PHE A 152 -7.44 -11.65 -1.32
C PHE A 152 -8.81 -12.25 -1.65
N TRP A 153 -9.65 -11.52 -2.39
CA TRP A 153 -10.99 -11.97 -2.75
C TRP A 153 -11.05 -12.77 -4.05
N THR A 154 -10.03 -12.66 -4.91
CA THR A 154 -9.97 -13.39 -6.19
C THR A 154 -9.33 -14.78 -6.06
N THR A 155 -8.70 -15.09 -4.92
CA THR A 155 -8.14 -16.40 -4.63
C THR A 155 -9.14 -17.29 -3.91
N ASN A 156 -8.99 -18.62 -4.09
CA ASN A 156 -9.81 -19.57 -3.34
C ASN A 156 -9.43 -19.59 -1.85
N GLU A 157 -10.28 -20.16 -1.00
CA GLU A 157 -10.13 -20.17 0.46
C GLU A 157 -8.80 -20.78 0.93
N THR A 158 -8.29 -21.80 0.23
CA THR A 158 -7.00 -22.44 0.53
C THR A 158 -5.82 -21.54 0.14
N GLU A 159 -5.89 -20.87 -1.02
CA GLU A 159 -4.87 -19.92 -1.46
C GLU A 159 -4.91 -18.65 -0.62
N ARG A 160 -6.10 -18.22 -0.18
CA ARG A 160 -6.30 -17.09 0.73
C ARG A 160 -5.58 -17.32 2.05
N GLN A 161 -5.66 -18.53 2.58
CA GLN A 161 -4.91 -18.91 3.77
C GLN A 161 -3.40 -18.81 3.56
N VAL A 162 -2.89 -19.31 2.43
CA VAL A 162 -1.46 -19.23 2.09
C VAL A 162 -0.99 -17.78 1.97
N LEU A 163 -1.78 -16.89 1.37
CA LEU A 163 -1.47 -15.46 1.32
C LEU A 163 -1.39 -14.82 2.72
N PHE A 164 -2.16 -15.33 3.66
CA PHE A 164 -2.22 -14.84 5.03
C PHE A 164 -1.13 -15.41 5.94
N PHE A 165 -0.85 -16.71 5.83
CA PHE A 165 0.01 -17.44 6.75
C PHE A 165 1.40 -17.78 6.19
N ASN A 166 1.72 -17.38 4.95
CA ASN A 166 3.05 -17.56 4.35
C ASN A 166 4.16 -16.78 5.05
N TYR A 167 3.83 -15.89 5.94
CA TYR A 167 4.78 -15.30 6.85
C TYR A 167 5.00 -16.31 7.98
N ASN A 168 6.18 -16.90 8.00
CA ASN A 168 6.62 -17.97 8.87
C ASN A 168 6.15 -17.81 10.33
N LEU A 169 4.99 -18.35 10.67
CA LEU A 169 4.67 -18.74 12.04
C LEU A 169 5.47 -19.98 12.45
N TYR A 170 6.20 -20.59 11.52
CA TYR A 170 6.96 -21.82 11.69
C TYR A 170 8.44 -21.58 11.42
N ASN A 171 9.19 -21.49 12.49
CA ASN A 171 10.65 -21.44 12.47
C ASN A 171 11.22 -22.86 12.44
N ASP A 172 10.95 -23.61 11.34
CA ASP A 172 11.63 -24.88 11.08
C ASP A 172 12.11 -24.89 9.61
N ASN A 173 13.42 -24.62 9.46
CA ASN A 173 14.12 -24.48 8.18
C ASN A 173 14.05 -25.73 7.25
N THR A 174 13.45 -26.83 7.70
CA THR A 174 13.31 -28.06 6.92
C THR A 174 11.94 -28.21 6.25
N THR A 175 10.89 -27.59 6.77
CA THR A 175 9.52 -27.64 6.22
C THR A 175 9.32 -26.63 5.10
N THR A 176 9.94 -25.46 5.15
CA THR A 176 9.76 -24.38 4.18
C THR A 176 10.28 -24.74 2.79
N ALA A 177 11.45 -25.36 2.66
CA ALA A 177 12.01 -25.74 1.35
C ALA A 177 11.18 -26.84 0.65
N LEU A 178 10.53 -27.72 1.40
CA LEU A 178 9.64 -28.75 0.87
C LEU A 178 8.27 -28.17 0.49
N GLU A 179 7.75 -27.23 1.24
CA GLU A 179 6.48 -26.54 0.94
C GLU A 179 6.61 -25.59 -0.25
N ASP A 180 7.70 -24.84 -0.37
CA ASP A 180 7.95 -23.97 -1.52
C ASP A 180 8.07 -24.77 -2.81
N SER A 181 8.77 -25.90 -2.81
CA SER A 181 8.86 -26.81 -3.98
C SER A 181 7.50 -27.43 -4.33
N PHE A 182 6.66 -27.68 -3.33
CA PHE A 182 5.30 -28.20 -3.49
C PHE A 182 4.35 -27.17 -4.11
N ILE A 183 4.36 -25.93 -3.63
CA ILE A 183 3.54 -24.83 -4.13
C ILE A 183 3.99 -24.46 -5.56
N GLU A 184 5.29 -24.41 -5.80
CA GLU A 184 5.89 -24.15 -7.12
C GLU A 184 5.44 -25.20 -8.14
N ARG A 185 5.59 -26.49 -7.84
CA ARG A 185 5.18 -27.58 -8.71
C ARG A 185 3.69 -27.59 -8.99
N LYS A 186 2.86 -27.34 -7.98
CA LYS A 186 1.40 -27.22 -8.13
C LYS A 186 0.99 -26.03 -9.00
N SER A 187 1.72 -24.91 -8.93
CA SER A 187 1.50 -23.75 -9.80
C SER A 187 1.89 -24.07 -11.25
N GLU A 188 3.06 -24.70 -11.47
CA GLU A 188 3.48 -25.16 -12.80
C GLU A 188 2.45 -26.11 -13.43
N LEU A 189 1.94 -27.07 -12.65
CA LEU A 189 0.90 -27.99 -13.12
C LEU A 189 -0.41 -27.30 -13.49
N LYS A 190 -0.79 -26.25 -12.76
CA LYS A 190 -1.96 -25.44 -13.12
C LYS A 190 -1.75 -24.70 -14.45
N ASP A 191 -0.57 -24.13 -14.67
CA ASP A 191 -0.23 -23.43 -15.90
C ASP A 191 -0.13 -24.40 -17.09
N GLU A 192 0.49 -25.58 -16.89
CA GLU A 192 0.50 -26.66 -17.88
C GLU A 192 -0.92 -27.10 -18.25
N ARG A 193 -1.80 -27.27 -17.27
CA ARG A 193 -3.22 -27.61 -17.49
C ARG A 193 -3.94 -26.54 -18.31
N LEU A 194 -3.71 -25.26 -17.98
CA LEU A 194 -4.35 -24.15 -18.71
C LEU A 194 -3.88 -24.11 -20.17
N ASN A 195 -2.60 -24.33 -20.40
CA ASN A 195 -2.03 -24.39 -21.75
C ASN A 195 -2.60 -25.55 -22.56
N GLU A 196 -2.73 -26.74 -21.97
CA GLU A 196 -3.34 -27.89 -22.66
C GLU A 196 -4.85 -27.68 -22.90
N LYS A 197 -5.58 -27.01 -22.00
CA LYS A 197 -6.98 -26.61 -22.24
C LYS A 197 -7.10 -25.64 -23.43
N ARG A 198 -6.16 -24.70 -23.57
CA ARG A 198 -6.11 -23.78 -24.71
C ARG A 198 -5.88 -24.52 -26.04
N LYS A 199 -4.86 -25.38 -26.11
CA LYS A 199 -4.57 -26.21 -27.30
C LYS A 199 -5.77 -27.07 -27.69
N ARG A 200 -6.46 -27.66 -26.71
CA ARG A 200 -7.68 -28.44 -26.95
C ARG A 200 -8.79 -27.58 -27.54
N ARG A 201 -9.02 -26.39 -27.02
CA ARG A 201 -10.05 -25.47 -27.50
C ARG A 201 -9.76 -24.97 -28.91
N GLU A 202 -8.50 -24.67 -29.23
CA GLU A 202 -8.04 -24.29 -30.57
C GLU A 202 -8.32 -25.42 -31.59
N ALA A 203 -7.99 -26.67 -31.25
CA ALA A 203 -8.28 -27.81 -32.09
C ALA A 203 -9.79 -28.07 -32.27
N MET A 204 -10.60 -27.85 -31.22
CA MET A 204 -12.06 -27.92 -31.32
C MET A 204 -12.63 -26.82 -32.24
N SER A 205 -12.08 -25.61 -32.18
CA SER A 205 -12.47 -24.51 -33.07
C SER A 205 -12.22 -24.82 -34.54
N ILE A 206 -11.12 -25.50 -34.89
CA ILE A 206 -10.85 -25.95 -36.24
C ILE A 206 -11.93 -26.91 -36.75
N ILE A 207 -12.31 -27.89 -35.91
CA ILE A 207 -13.38 -28.84 -36.27
C ILE A 207 -14.74 -28.13 -36.39
N ALA A 208 -15.02 -27.21 -35.50
CA ALA A 208 -16.26 -26.44 -35.49
C ALA A 208 -16.40 -25.59 -36.75
N GLN A 209 -15.35 -24.93 -37.17
CA GLN A 209 -15.31 -24.16 -38.44
C GLN A 209 -15.54 -25.06 -39.66
N ILE A 210 -14.85 -26.19 -39.74
CA ILE A 210 -14.96 -27.11 -40.90
C ILE A 210 -16.35 -27.71 -41.00
N LYS A 211 -17.00 -27.94 -39.86
CA LYS A 211 -18.39 -28.51 -39.78
C LYS A 211 -19.49 -27.46 -39.68
N ASN A 212 -19.17 -26.21 -39.62
CA ASN A 212 -20.09 -25.09 -39.40
C ASN A 212 -21.02 -25.33 -38.19
N ILE A 213 -20.43 -25.71 -37.08
CA ILE A 213 -21.14 -25.94 -35.81
C ILE A 213 -20.55 -25.10 -34.70
N ASP A 214 -21.27 -24.95 -33.60
CA ASP A 214 -20.74 -24.33 -32.41
C ASP A 214 -19.73 -25.25 -31.72
N VAL A 215 -18.63 -24.68 -31.21
CA VAL A 215 -17.58 -25.38 -30.45
C VAL A 215 -18.15 -26.12 -29.24
N GLU A 216 -19.16 -25.54 -28.59
CA GLU A 216 -19.82 -26.11 -27.41
C GLU A 216 -20.62 -27.39 -27.71
N LYS A 217 -20.95 -27.67 -28.99
CA LYS A 217 -21.58 -28.92 -29.41
C LYS A 217 -20.64 -30.11 -29.53
N ILE A 218 -19.34 -29.89 -29.40
CA ILE A 218 -18.32 -30.96 -29.39
C ILE A 218 -18.20 -31.50 -27.97
N PRO A 219 -18.52 -32.77 -27.69
CA PRO A 219 -18.44 -33.33 -26.35
C PRO A 219 -17.02 -33.33 -25.79
N LEU A 220 -16.87 -33.08 -24.50
CA LEU A 220 -15.57 -33.11 -23.80
C LEU A 220 -15.29 -34.46 -23.11
N GLU A 221 -16.36 -35.19 -22.75
CA GLU A 221 -16.25 -36.52 -22.17
C GLU A 221 -15.68 -37.52 -23.17
N LYS A 222 -14.71 -38.33 -22.74
CA LYS A 222 -13.94 -39.20 -23.63
C LYS A 222 -14.82 -40.10 -24.48
N ASN A 223 -15.77 -40.80 -23.90
CA ASN A 223 -16.63 -41.75 -24.62
C ASN A 223 -17.56 -41.04 -25.58
N ASP A 224 -18.17 -39.95 -25.17
CA ASP A 224 -19.08 -39.16 -25.98
C ASP A 224 -18.35 -38.49 -27.14
N PHE A 225 -17.11 -38.02 -26.91
CA PHE A 225 -16.26 -37.48 -27.97
C PHE A 225 -15.92 -38.53 -29.04
N TYR A 226 -15.56 -39.77 -28.63
CA TYR A 226 -15.28 -40.84 -29.57
C TYR A 226 -16.54 -41.25 -30.39
N LEU A 227 -17.71 -41.32 -29.76
CA LEU A 227 -18.98 -41.57 -30.46
C LEU A 227 -19.32 -40.44 -31.44
N TRP A 228 -19.10 -39.20 -30.98
CA TRP A 228 -19.40 -38.03 -31.78
C TRP A 228 -18.50 -37.92 -33.03
N ILE A 229 -17.19 -38.10 -32.90
CA ILE A 229 -16.26 -38.07 -34.04
C ILE A 229 -16.55 -39.22 -35.01
N ARG A 230 -16.84 -40.39 -34.47
CA ARG A 230 -17.20 -41.55 -35.30
C ARG A 230 -18.42 -41.25 -36.18
N LYS A 231 -19.45 -40.64 -35.61
CA LYS A 231 -20.70 -40.29 -36.31
C LYS A 231 -20.51 -39.11 -37.27
N ASN A 232 -19.82 -38.06 -36.86
CA ASN A 232 -19.81 -36.77 -37.56
C ASN A 232 -18.61 -36.54 -38.45
N LEU A 233 -17.46 -37.21 -38.20
CA LEU A 233 -16.20 -36.94 -38.86
C LEU A 233 -15.60 -38.16 -39.57
N LEU A 234 -15.86 -39.37 -39.12
CA LEU A 234 -15.19 -40.60 -39.54
C LEU A 234 -16.11 -41.60 -40.25
N ASN A 235 -17.26 -41.15 -40.77
CA ASN A 235 -18.22 -41.98 -41.52
C ASN A 235 -18.54 -43.34 -40.87
N GLY A 236 -18.73 -43.35 -39.55
CA GLY A 236 -19.03 -44.54 -38.78
C GLY A 236 -17.86 -45.43 -38.37
N MET A 237 -16.64 -45.14 -38.85
CA MET A 237 -15.43 -45.88 -38.49
C MET A 237 -14.77 -45.36 -37.20
N SER A 238 -14.09 -46.23 -36.47
CA SER A 238 -13.20 -45.76 -35.36
C SER A 238 -11.83 -45.37 -35.92
N LEU A 239 -11.08 -44.53 -35.14
CA LEU A 239 -9.67 -44.23 -35.47
C LEU A 239 -8.81 -45.49 -35.55
N GLY A 240 -9.12 -46.50 -34.73
CA GLY A 240 -8.46 -47.80 -34.78
C GLY A 240 -8.69 -48.57 -36.08
N ASP A 241 -9.92 -48.54 -36.58
CA ASP A 241 -10.27 -49.19 -37.84
C ASP A 241 -9.62 -48.49 -39.04
N ILE A 242 -9.60 -47.17 -39.02
CA ILE A 242 -8.90 -46.36 -40.04
C ILE A 242 -7.43 -46.68 -40.07
N ASN A 243 -6.77 -46.75 -38.93
CA ASN A 243 -5.36 -47.10 -38.84
C ASN A 243 -5.08 -48.54 -39.30
N LYS A 244 -5.95 -49.49 -38.98
CA LYS A 244 -5.86 -50.88 -39.47
C LYS A 244 -6.04 -50.96 -41.00
N ALA A 245 -7.00 -50.25 -41.55
CA ALA A 245 -7.29 -50.21 -42.98
C ALA A 245 -6.10 -49.56 -43.75
N ARG A 246 -5.53 -48.50 -43.27
CA ARG A 246 -4.31 -47.88 -43.87
C ARG A 246 -3.11 -48.81 -43.86
N LYS A 247 -2.88 -49.55 -42.75
CA LYS A 247 -1.83 -50.60 -42.70
C LYS A 247 -2.05 -51.70 -43.72
N LYS A 248 -3.29 -51.95 -44.16
CA LYS A 248 -3.62 -52.89 -45.24
C LYS A 248 -3.62 -52.25 -46.64
N GLY A 249 -3.12 -51.01 -46.79
CA GLY A 249 -3.03 -50.33 -48.06
C GLY A 249 -4.30 -49.64 -48.54
N ILE A 250 -5.36 -49.64 -47.76
CA ILE A 250 -6.63 -48.99 -48.12
C ILE A 250 -6.53 -47.50 -47.91
N LYS A 251 -6.70 -46.72 -48.98
CA LYS A 251 -6.71 -45.24 -48.92
C LYS A 251 -8.03 -44.74 -48.31
N ILE A 252 -8.02 -44.27 -47.09
CA ILE A 252 -9.15 -43.57 -46.45
C ILE A 252 -8.82 -42.08 -46.41
N SER A 253 -9.65 -41.28 -47.10
CA SER A 253 -9.49 -39.83 -47.18
C SER A 253 -10.18 -39.17 -45.99
N ILE A 254 -9.43 -38.63 -45.07
CA ILE A 254 -9.89 -37.67 -44.04
C ILE A 254 -9.11 -36.39 -44.26
N GLN A 255 -9.75 -35.24 -44.17
CA GLN A 255 -9.04 -33.97 -44.24
C GLN A 255 -7.90 -33.95 -43.22
N SER A 256 -6.69 -33.67 -43.66
CA SER A 256 -5.47 -33.71 -42.83
C SER A 256 -5.60 -32.83 -41.57
N GLU A 257 -6.26 -31.68 -41.73
CA GLU A 257 -6.49 -30.73 -40.61
C GLU A 257 -7.43 -31.30 -39.56
N VAL A 258 -8.52 -31.97 -39.96
CA VAL A 258 -9.47 -32.63 -39.07
C VAL A 258 -8.76 -33.76 -38.31
N GLU A 259 -7.96 -34.57 -38.97
CA GLU A 259 -7.23 -35.65 -38.31
C GLU A 259 -6.21 -35.13 -37.28
N LYS A 260 -5.48 -34.06 -37.62
CA LYS A 260 -4.57 -33.38 -36.69
C LYS A 260 -5.32 -32.80 -35.46
N ALA A 261 -6.46 -32.14 -35.71
CA ALA A 261 -7.27 -31.57 -34.64
C ALA A 261 -7.83 -32.65 -33.71
N ILE A 262 -8.34 -33.78 -34.25
CA ILE A 262 -8.82 -34.90 -33.43
C ILE A 262 -7.68 -35.45 -32.56
N ARG A 263 -6.49 -35.68 -33.13
CA ARG A 263 -5.32 -36.16 -32.38
C ARG A 263 -4.91 -35.20 -31.29
N GLN A 264 -4.91 -33.90 -31.60
CA GLN A 264 -4.60 -32.85 -30.60
C GLN A 264 -5.59 -32.85 -29.44
N ILE A 265 -6.90 -32.93 -29.72
CA ILE A 265 -7.94 -32.99 -28.66
C ILE A 265 -7.74 -34.20 -27.76
N ILE A 266 -7.48 -35.38 -28.35
CA ILE A 266 -7.25 -36.61 -27.59
C ILE A 266 -6.01 -36.50 -26.70
N THR A 267 -4.89 -36.00 -27.29
CA THR A 267 -3.62 -35.85 -26.59
C THR A 267 -3.73 -34.85 -25.44
N SER A 268 -4.31 -33.66 -25.71
CA SER A 268 -4.49 -32.65 -24.68
C SER A 268 -5.46 -33.09 -23.59
N SER A 269 -6.55 -33.81 -23.94
CA SER A 269 -7.49 -34.34 -22.93
C SER A 269 -6.82 -35.38 -22.02
N LYS A 270 -5.96 -36.24 -22.58
CA LYS A 270 -5.18 -37.23 -21.79
C LYS A 270 -4.22 -36.52 -20.85
N LYS A 271 -3.46 -35.53 -21.35
CA LYS A 271 -2.53 -34.73 -20.54
C LYS A 271 -3.27 -33.98 -19.42
N ILE A 272 -4.42 -33.38 -19.72
CA ILE A 272 -5.23 -32.69 -18.71
C ILE A 272 -5.61 -33.67 -17.58
N GLN A 273 -6.03 -34.90 -17.90
CA GLN A 273 -6.36 -35.91 -16.90
C GLN A 273 -5.14 -36.34 -16.08
N GLU A 274 -3.97 -36.52 -16.73
CA GLU A 274 -2.71 -36.85 -16.05
C GLU A 274 -2.30 -35.72 -15.09
N ILE A 275 -2.37 -34.47 -15.52
CA ILE A 275 -2.06 -33.30 -14.69
C ILE A 275 -3.04 -33.15 -13.53
N GLU A 276 -4.34 -33.37 -13.77
CA GLU A 276 -5.35 -33.33 -12.71
C GLU A 276 -5.18 -34.44 -11.67
N ALA A 277 -4.79 -35.65 -12.13
CA ALA A 277 -4.44 -36.74 -11.23
C ALA A 277 -3.18 -36.42 -10.42
N GLU A 278 -2.16 -35.80 -11.04
CA GLU A 278 -0.95 -35.36 -10.34
C GLU A 278 -1.29 -34.26 -9.32
N ILE A 279 -2.08 -33.25 -9.69
CA ILE A 279 -2.54 -32.20 -8.77
C ILE A 279 -3.29 -32.81 -7.57
N ASN A 280 -4.13 -33.84 -7.79
CA ASN A 280 -4.90 -34.51 -6.74
C ASN A 280 -4.03 -35.42 -5.85
N GLN A 281 -2.94 -35.98 -6.38
CA GLN A 281 -1.96 -36.74 -5.60
C GLN A 281 -1.06 -35.85 -4.74
N TYR A 282 -0.92 -34.58 -5.12
CA TYR A 282 -0.20 -33.58 -4.34
C TYR A 282 -1.00 -33.18 -3.08
N LYS A 283 -1.19 -34.12 -2.17
CA LYS A 283 -1.62 -33.85 -0.79
C LYS A 283 -0.37 -33.59 0.04
N PRO A 284 -0.35 -32.58 0.91
CA PRO A 284 0.75 -32.39 1.85
C PRO A 284 0.95 -33.66 2.65
N LYS A 285 2.14 -34.25 2.55
CA LYS A 285 2.50 -35.51 3.27
C LYS A 285 2.64 -35.30 4.77
N THR A 286 2.76 -34.09 5.23
CA THR A 286 2.67 -33.69 6.62
C THR A 286 1.26 -33.20 6.90
N LYS A 287 0.56 -33.81 7.83
CA LYS A 287 -0.48 -33.13 8.59
C LYS A 287 0.24 -31.97 9.28
N ILE A 288 0.30 -30.81 8.63
CA ILE A 288 0.44 -29.57 9.34
C ILE A 288 -0.89 -29.43 10.06
N THR A 289 -0.98 -30.09 11.20
CA THR A 289 -1.92 -29.65 12.21
C THR A 289 -1.51 -28.20 12.43
N PRO A 290 -2.37 -27.21 12.18
CA PRO A 290 -2.13 -25.89 12.70
C PRO A 290 -1.85 -26.15 14.18
N ALA A 291 -0.60 -25.95 14.61
CA ALA A 291 -0.24 -26.20 15.99
C ALA A 291 -1.33 -25.49 16.81
N SER A 292 -1.73 -26.10 17.90
CA SER A 292 -2.80 -25.68 18.81
C SER A 292 -2.75 -24.20 19.24
N ILE A 293 -1.69 -23.48 18.88
CA ILE A 293 -1.49 -22.04 19.05
C ILE A 293 -2.24 -21.25 17.98
N THR A 294 -2.38 -21.75 16.74
CA THR A 294 -2.98 -20.98 15.64
C THR A 294 -4.50 -20.96 15.70
N SER A 295 -5.16 -22.04 16.01
CA SER A 295 -6.62 -22.08 16.00
C SER A 295 -7.22 -21.15 17.05
N ASN A 296 -6.82 -21.26 18.32
CA ASN A 296 -7.43 -20.45 19.40
C ASN A 296 -7.06 -18.96 19.32
N THR A 297 -5.87 -18.61 18.82
CA THR A 297 -5.39 -17.23 18.79
C THR A 297 -6.05 -16.41 17.69
N PHE A 298 -6.37 -17.01 16.54
CA PHE A 298 -6.99 -16.32 15.41
C PHE A 298 -8.52 -16.47 15.34
N TYR A 299 -9.12 -17.45 16.01
CA TYR A 299 -10.59 -17.55 16.13
C TYR A 299 -11.21 -16.32 16.80
N ASP A 300 -10.43 -15.60 17.59
CA ASP A 300 -10.89 -14.40 18.33
C ASP A 300 -10.87 -13.11 17.49
N LEU A 301 -10.49 -13.15 16.21
CA LEU A 301 -10.41 -11.95 15.36
C LEU A 301 -11.76 -11.51 14.77
N SER A 302 -12.80 -12.33 14.80
CA SER A 302 -14.10 -11.98 14.25
C SER A 302 -14.68 -10.70 14.86
N GLN A 303 -14.60 -10.55 16.17
CA GLN A 303 -15.10 -9.37 16.86
C GLN A 303 -14.28 -8.10 16.60
N PRO A 304 -12.94 -8.10 16.71
CA PRO A 304 -12.09 -6.98 16.30
C PRO A 304 -12.32 -6.54 14.85
N ILE A 305 -12.38 -7.50 13.91
CA ILE A 305 -12.67 -7.24 12.49
C ILE A 305 -14.03 -6.57 12.34
N THR A 306 -15.08 -7.13 12.97
CA THR A 306 -16.43 -6.57 12.95
C THR A 306 -16.43 -5.13 13.44
N ASN A 307 -15.87 -4.88 14.62
CA ASN A 307 -15.86 -3.56 15.25
C ASN A 307 -15.14 -2.52 14.39
N THR A 308 -14.00 -2.88 13.82
CA THR A 308 -13.21 -1.98 12.98
C THR A 308 -13.91 -1.73 11.65
N PHE A 309 -14.44 -2.76 11.01
CA PHE A 309 -15.14 -2.62 9.74
C PHE A 309 -16.41 -1.76 9.86
N LEU A 310 -17.23 -1.99 10.89
CA LEU A 310 -18.48 -1.23 11.10
C LEU A 310 -18.25 0.26 11.40
N ARG A 311 -17.08 0.65 11.95
CA ARG A 311 -16.71 2.06 12.12
C ARG A 311 -16.36 2.73 10.78
N LEU A 312 -15.88 1.98 9.82
CA LEU A 312 -15.37 2.50 8.54
C LEU A 312 -16.43 2.50 7.46
N THR A 313 -17.29 1.46 7.43
CA THR A 313 -18.34 1.29 6.42
C THR A 313 -19.56 2.17 6.69
N THR A 314 -20.32 2.45 5.64
CA THR A 314 -21.67 3.02 5.72
C THR A 314 -22.75 1.96 5.91
N LEU A 315 -22.42 0.67 5.80
CA LEU A 315 -23.34 -0.47 5.90
C LEU A 315 -23.59 -0.94 7.35
N GLY A 316 -23.16 -0.18 8.35
CA GLY A 316 -23.29 -0.55 9.77
C GLY A 316 -24.73 -0.77 10.26
N ASN A 317 -25.73 -0.26 9.54
CA ASN A 317 -27.13 -0.49 9.86
C ASN A 317 -27.65 -1.88 9.44
N GLU A 318 -27.02 -2.50 8.44
CA GLU A 318 -27.47 -3.76 7.83
C GLU A 318 -26.67 -4.96 8.37
N ILE A 319 -25.39 -4.76 8.67
CA ILE A 319 -24.46 -5.81 9.11
C ILE A 319 -24.49 -5.89 10.65
N ASP A 320 -24.65 -7.12 11.15
CA ASP A 320 -24.54 -7.45 12.56
C ASP A 320 -23.09 -7.80 12.92
N SER A 321 -22.52 -8.78 12.22
CA SER A 321 -21.18 -9.27 12.52
C SER A 321 -20.50 -9.89 11.29
N ILE A 322 -19.16 -9.99 11.38
CA ILE A 322 -18.33 -10.68 10.40
C ILE A 322 -17.70 -11.88 11.12
N ARG A 323 -17.87 -13.06 10.57
CA ARG A 323 -17.33 -14.30 11.11
C ARG A 323 -16.18 -14.79 10.27
N MET A 324 -15.04 -15.01 10.90
CA MET A 324 -13.88 -15.67 10.32
C MET A 324 -14.00 -17.16 10.58
N LYS A 325 -13.85 -17.98 9.54
CA LYS A 325 -13.89 -19.43 9.62
C LYS A 325 -12.54 -20.00 9.13
N ILE A 326 -11.95 -20.84 9.95
CA ILE A 326 -10.76 -21.60 9.60
C ILE A 326 -11.19 -23.06 9.52
N GLY A 327 -11.08 -23.66 8.33
CA GLY A 327 -11.46 -25.06 8.12
C GLY A 327 -10.52 -26.02 8.86
N GLU A 328 -11.09 -27.02 9.51
CA GLU A 328 -10.35 -28.02 10.31
C GLU A 328 -9.94 -29.28 9.51
N GLU A 329 -10.35 -29.37 8.24
CA GLU A 329 -10.04 -30.52 7.38
C GLU A 329 -8.56 -30.53 6.97
N ALA A 330 -8.11 -31.64 6.37
CA ALA A 330 -6.71 -31.88 5.95
C ALA A 330 -6.04 -30.76 5.10
N VAL A 331 -6.83 -29.81 4.63
CA VAL A 331 -6.40 -28.57 3.98
C VAL A 331 -7.07 -27.43 4.74
N THR A 332 -6.27 -26.65 5.45
CA THR A 332 -6.76 -25.45 6.13
C THR A 332 -7.31 -24.46 5.09
N SER A 333 -8.52 -23.96 5.31
CA SER A 333 -9.15 -22.95 4.46
C SER A 333 -9.53 -21.75 5.30
N LEU A 334 -9.45 -20.55 4.70
CA LEU A 334 -9.83 -19.29 5.34
C LEU A 334 -11.00 -18.67 4.59
N SER A 335 -12.15 -18.61 5.24
CA SER A 335 -13.34 -17.97 4.71
C SER A 335 -13.95 -16.99 5.69
N PHE A 336 -14.79 -16.10 5.16
CA PHE A 336 -15.48 -15.07 5.93
C PHE A 336 -16.96 -15.07 5.56
N ASP A 337 -17.81 -14.89 6.57
CA ASP A 337 -19.25 -14.69 6.40
C ASP A 337 -19.64 -13.34 6.98
N ILE A 338 -20.58 -12.68 6.32
CA ILE A 338 -21.28 -11.52 6.84
C ILE A 338 -22.62 -12.01 7.40
N CYS A 339 -22.85 -11.75 8.67
CA CYS A 339 -24.13 -11.95 9.33
C CYS A 339 -24.91 -10.65 9.28
N LEU A 340 -26.08 -10.67 8.67
CA LEU A 340 -26.97 -9.52 8.61
C LEU A 340 -27.89 -9.48 9.83
N LYS A 341 -28.38 -8.29 10.18
CA LYS A 341 -29.33 -8.10 11.30
C LYS A 341 -30.65 -8.84 11.14
N ASN A 342 -31.02 -9.20 9.90
CA ASN A 342 -32.18 -10.05 9.62
C ASN A 342 -31.92 -11.55 9.88
N GLY A 343 -30.70 -11.92 10.31
CA GLY A 343 -30.29 -13.30 10.58
C GLY A 343 -29.72 -14.05 9.37
N GLU A 344 -29.70 -13.44 8.19
CA GLU A 344 -29.12 -14.05 6.99
C GLU A 344 -27.60 -14.06 7.06
N VAL A 345 -26.99 -15.14 6.56
CA VAL A 345 -25.52 -15.31 6.51
C VAL A 345 -25.09 -15.41 5.05
N ILE A 346 -24.26 -14.49 4.62
CA ILE A 346 -23.90 -14.32 3.20
C ILE A 346 -22.37 -14.16 3.07
N ALA A 347 -21.79 -14.71 1.99
CA ALA A 347 -20.39 -14.47 1.67
C ALA A 347 -20.17 -12.99 1.30
N PRO A 348 -19.03 -12.37 1.74
CA PRO A 348 -18.75 -10.96 1.49
C PRO A 348 -18.84 -10.54 0.03
N GLU A 349 -18.36 -11.39 -0.88
CA GLU A 349 -18.33 -11.15 -2.32
C GLU A 349 -19.72 -11.02 -2.96
N LYS A 350 -20.77 -11.48 -2.27
CA LYS A 350 -22.16 -11.41 -2.76
C LYS A 350 -22.90 -10.14 -2.35
N ILE A 351 -22.42 -9.43 -1.34
CA ILE A 351 -23.13 -8.28 -0.76
C ILE A 351 -22.31 -6.99 -0.76
N LEU A 352 -20.98 -7.08 -0.69
CA LEU A 352 -20.11 -5.92 -0.64
C LEU A 352 -19.71 -5.46 -2.04
N SER A 353 -19.66 -4.13 -2.23
CA SER A 353 -18.99 -3.54 -3.39
C SER A 353 -17.48 -3.80 -3.36
N GLU A 354 -16.79 -3.68 -4.50
CA GLU A 354 -15.33 -3.84 -4.58
C GLU A 354 -14.59 -2.97 -3.55
N ALA A 355 -14.99 -1.71 -3.39
CA ALA A 355 -14.38 -0.81 -2.42
C ALA A 355 -14.57 -1.29 -0.95
N ASN A 356 -15.74 -1.84 -0.63
CA ASN A 356 -16.00 -2.42 0.70
C ASN A 356 -15.29 -3.76 0.89
N LEU A 357 -15.10 -4.55 -0.15
CA LEU A 357 -14.28 -5.77 -0.12
C LEU A 357 -12.81 -5.44 0.13
N ASP A 358 -12.26 -4.44 -0.57
CA ASP A 358 -10.91 -3.96 -0.36
C ASP A 358 -10.72 -3.43 1.07
N MET A 359 -11.69 -2.68 1.56
CA MET A 359 -11.70 -2.19 2.94
C MET A 359 -11.76 -3.34 3.95
N LEU A 360 -12.60 -4.36 3.72
CA LEU A 360 -12.67 -5.53 4.59
C LEU A 360 -11.36 -6.32 4.59
N ALA A 361 -10.77 -6.56 3.42
CA ALA A 361 -9.45 -7.20 3.33
C ALA A 361 -8.40 -6.40 4.12
N PHE A 362 -8.39 -5.07 3.98
CA PHE A 362 -7.50 -4.21 4.74
C PHE A 362 -7.71 -4.34 6.25
N VAL A 363 -8.96 -4.31 6.72
CA VAL A 363 -9.30 -4.45 8.15
C VAL A 363 -8.85 -5.80 8.70
N ILE A 364 -9.08 -6.89 7.95
CA ILE A 364 -8.63 -8.22 8.31
C ILE A 364 -7.10 -8.23 8.51
N PHE A 365 -6.34 -7.69 7.54
CA PHE A 365 -4.89 -7.56 7.64
C PHE A 365 -4.47 -6.74 8.85
N LEU A 366 -5.10 -5.60 9.09
CA LEU A 366 -4.78 -4.72 10.22
C LEU A 366 -4.96 -5.43 11.56
N GLU A 367 -6.10 -6.09 11.77
CA GLU A 367 -6.38 -6.79 13.03
C GLU A 367 -5.45 -7.98 13.24
N MET A 368 -5.09 -8.69 12.17
CA MET A 368 -4.06 -9.73 12.24
C MET A 368 -2.69 -9.18 12.60
N THR A 369 -2.26 -8.08 11.97
CA THR A 369 -0.96 -7.48 12.27
C THR A 369 -0.89 -7.02 13.73
N LYS A 370 -1.98 -6.46 14.27
CA LYS A 370 -2.08 -6.14 15.70
C LYS A 370 -1.87 -7.38 16.57
N LYS A 371 -2.55 -8.47 16.23
CA LYS A 371 -2.43 -9.73 16.97
C LYS A 371 -1.02 -10.31 16.92
N ILE A 372 -0.36 -10.23 15.78
CA ILE A 372 1.01 -10.70 15.59
C ILE A 372 2.00 -9.87 16.43
N VAL A 373 1.77 -8.56 16.56
CA VAL A 373 2.59 -7.71 17.43
C VAL A 373 2.37 -8.06 18.90
N GLU A 374 1.16 -8.39 19.33
CA GLU A 374 0.89 -8.93 20.67
C GLU A 374 1.65 -10.25 20.94
N LEU A 375 1.92 -11.02 19.90
CA LEU A 375 2.73 -12.26 19.97
C LEU A 375 4.25 -11.98 19.94
N GLY A 376 4.67 -10.71 19.94
CA GLY A 376 6.05 -10.27 20.08
C GLY A 376 6.78 -9.95 18.78
N GLN A 377 6.07 -9.67 17.67
CA GLN A 377 6.65 -9.00 16.51
C GLN A 377 6.86 -7.51 16.79
N VAL A 378 7.78 -6.89 16.07
CA VAL A 378 7.98 -5.44 16.15
C VAL A 378 6.75 -4.67 15.64
N PRO A 379 6.40 -3.52 16.24
CA PRO A 379 5.24 -2.73 15.86
C PRO A 379 5.54 -1.84 14.63
N VAL A 380 5.82 -2.47 13.51
CA VAL A 380 6.08 -1.82 12.22
C VAL A 380 4.97 -2.20 11.25
N LEU A 381 4.39 -1.20 10.57
CA LEU A 381 3.37 -1.37 9.54
C LEU A 381 3.78 -0.60 8.28
N ILE A 382 3.81 -1.27 7.14
CA ILE A 382 4.12 -0.66 5.85
C ILE A 382 2.91 -0.78 4.93
N LEU A 383 2.49 0.36 4.37
CA LEU A 383 1.34 0.48 3.47
C LEU A 383 1.84 0.92 2.08
N ASP A 384 2.04 -0.04 1.17
CA ASP A 384 2.56 0.23 -0.18
C ASP A 384 1.40 0.37 -1.18
N ASP A 385 1.06 1.63 -1.48
CA ASP A 385 0.06 2.03 -2.47
C ASP A 385 -1.36 1.46 -2.24
N VAL A 386 -1.71 1.24 -0.98
CA VAL A 386 -2.92 0.54 -0.56
C VAL A 386 -4.22 1.31 -0.86
N PHE A 387 -4.15 2.65 -0.87
CA PHE A 387 -5.35 3.49 -0.85
C PHE A 387 -5.90 3.89 -2.22
N GLN A 388 -5.39 3.36 -3.33
CA GLN A 388 -5.79 3.78 -4.68
C GLN A 388 -7.24 3.46 -5.02
N SER A 389 -7.74 2.29 -4.61
CA SER A 389 -9.10 1.81 -4.90
C SER A 389 -10.15 2.27 -3.87
N ILE A 390 -9.72 2.94 -2.79
CA ILE A 390 -10.60 3.35 -1.70
C ILE A 390 -11.02 4.80 -1.87
N ASP A 391 -12.30 5.10 -1.67
CA ASP A 391 -12.85 6.45 -1.73
C ASP A 391 -12.18 7.42 -0.75
N SER A 392 -12.04 8.68 -1.14
CA SER A 392 -11.31 9.70 -0.37
C SER A 392 -11.81 9.86 1.08
N GLY A 393 -13.13 9.82 1.29
CA GLY A 393 -13.72 9.92 2.63
C GLY A 393 -13.42 8.71 3.51
N VAL A 394 -13.37 7.51 2.91
CA VAL A 394 -13.03 6.27 3.61
C VAL A 394 -11.53 6.20 3.91
N ARG A 395 -10.67 6.66 2.98
CA ARG A 395 -9.21 6.75 3.21
C ARG A 395 -8.88 7.53 4.49
N LEU A 396 -9.51 8.70 4.67
CA LEU A 396 -9.30 9.54 5.85
C LEU A 396 -9.72 8.81 7.14
N LYS A 397 -10.88 8.14 7.14
CA LYS A 397 -11.34 7.35 8.29
C LYS A 397 -10.41 6.19 8.63
N ILE A 398 -9.89 5.49 7.62
CA ILE A 398 -8.92 4.40 7.80
C ILE A 398 -7.65 4.93 8.45
N ILE A 399 -7.10 6.02 7.93
CA ILE A 399 -5.88 6.63 8.48
C ILE A 399 -6.11 7.13 9.90
N GLN A 400 -7.22 7.79 10.18
CA GLN A 400 -7.58 8.19 11.55
C GLN A 400 -7.64 6.97 12.49
N ASN A 401 -8.31 5.90 12.06
CA ASN A 401 -8.39 4.67 12.85
C ASN A 401 -7.01 4.05 13.13
N ILE A 402 -6.12 4.02 12.13
CA ILE A 402 -4.74 3.54 12.29
C ILE A 402 -4.02 4.35 13.38
N PHE A 403 -4.01 5.68 13.29
CA PHE A 403 -3.23 6.51 14.21
C PHE A 403 -3.86 6.66 15.59
N GLU A 404 -5.15 6.43 15.73
CA GLU A 404 -5.84 6.35 17.03
C GLU A 404 -5.53 5.04 17.77
N ASN A 405 -5.42 3.92 17.03
CA ASN A 405 -5.30 2.58 17.63
C ASN A 405 -3.86 2.04 17.65
N LEU A 406 -2.95 2.52 16.78
CA LEU A 406 -1.57 2.04 16.70
C LEU A 406 -0.60 3.03 17.35
N LYS A 407 -0.83 3.36 18.62
CA LYS A 407 0.06 4.25 19.38
C LYS A 407 1.43 3.59 19.61
N GLY A 408 2.50 4.34 19.35
CA GLY A 408 3.87 3.85 19.51
C GLY A 408 4.36 2.94 18.39
N TRP A 409 3.60 2.81 17.30
CA TRP A 409 4.02 2.05 16.12
C TRP A 409 4.85 2.92 15.16
N GLN A 410 5.65 2.25 14.35
CA GLN A 410 6.29 2.85 13.18
C GLN A 410 5.49 2.50 11.93
N ILE A 411 5.02 3.53 11.22
CA ILE A 411 4.16 3.38 10.04
C ILE A 411 4.89 3.98 8.84
N ILE A 412 4.99 3.22 7.75
CA ILE A 412 5.60 3.66 6.49
C ILE A 412 4.53 3.61 5.42
N ILE A 413 4.32 4.71 4.71
CA ILE A 413 3.26 4.84 3.69
C ILE A 413 3.87 5.29 2.37
N THR A 414 3.55 4.64 1.26
CA THR A 414 3.88 5.14 -0.07
C THR A 414 2.67 5.82 -0.70
N VAL A 415 2.90 6.97 -1.33
CA VAL A 415 1.86 7.80 -1.95
C VAL A 415 2.33 8.27 -3.33
N HIS A 416 1.45 8.22 -4.33
CA HIS A 416 1.71 8.75 -5.67
C HIS A 416 0.87 10.00 -5.97
N ASP A 417 -0.24 10.20 -5.27
CA ASP A 417 -1.15 11.33 -5.45
C ASP A 417 -0.74 12.50 -4.54
N ARG A 418 -0.42 13.64 -5.15
CA ARG A 418 0.02 14.85 -4.43
C ARG A 418 -1.09 15.45 -3.57
N LEU A 419 -2.35 15.39 -4.02
CA LEU A 419 -3.47 15.89 -3.20
C LEU A 419 -3.66 15.03 -1.97
N TRP A 420 -3.58 13.70 -2.14
CA TRP A 420 -3.63 12.75 -1.04
C TRP A 420 -2.46 12.93 -0.05
N LYS A 421 -1.24 13.20 -0.55
CA LYS A 421 -0.10 13.58 0.29
C LYS A 421 -0.44 14.73 1.24
N GLU A 422 -0.97 15.84 0.69
CA GLU A 422 -1.29 17.03 1.48
C GLU A 422 -2.37 16.74 2.53
N GLN A 423 -3.42 16.01 2.17
CA GLN A 423 -4.48 15.59 3.11
C GLN A 423 -3.95 14.70 4.22
N LEU A 424 -3.07 13.75 3.89
CA LEU A 424 -2.44 12.83 4.84
C LEU A 424 -1.53 13.60 5.81
N ILE A 425 -0.68 14.47 5.32
CA ILE A 425 0.21 15.29 6.14
C ILE A 425 -0.60 16.19 7.10
N GLU A 426 -1.66 16.82 6.62
CA GLU A 426 -2.52 17.68 7.46
C GLU A 426 -3.21 16.87 8.57
N LEU A 427 -3.69 15.66 8.25
CA LEU A 427 -4.28 14.75 9.24
C LEU A 427 -3.26 14.30 10.30
N LEU A 428 -2.05 13.96 9.89
CA LEU A 428 -1.00 13.45 10.79
C LEU A 428 -0.48 14.55 11.73
N ARG A 429 -0.44 15.80 11.29
CA ARG A 429 -0.11 16.94 12.14
C ARG A 429 -1.06 17.07 13.34
N ILE A 430 -2.36 16.84 13.09
CA ILE A 430 -3.39 16.93 14.14
C ILE A 430 -3.27 15.76 15.12
N SER A 431 -2.77 14.63 14.67
CA SER A 431 -2.72 13.37 15.43
C SER A 431 -1.47 13.23 16.33
N ASN A 432 -0.64 14.27 16.48
CA ASN A 432 0.60 14.26 17.29
C ASN A 432 1.55 13.11 16.89
N VAL A 433 1.73 12.91 15.59
CA VAL A 433 2.59 11.89 15.01
C VAL A 433 3.92 12.52 14.61
N LYS A 434 5.02 11.83 14.90
CA LYS A 434 6.35 12.24 14.39
C LYS A 434 6.45 11.85 12.92
N LEU A 435 6.58 12.85 12.05
CA LEU A 435 6.42 12.70 10.61
C LEU A 435 7.73 12.97 9.86
N ASP A 436 8.13 12.02 9.00
CA ASP A 436 9.16 12.19 7.97
C ASP A 436 8.50 12.12 6.59
N VAL A 437 8.89 13.00 5.69
CA VAL A 437 8.40 12.98 4.30
C VAL A 437 9.58 12.94 3.34
N TYR A 438 9.62 11.92 2.50
CA TYR A 438 10.61 11.73 1.44
C TYR A 438 9.92 11.86 0.09
N GLU A 439 10.29 12.87 -0.70
CA GLU A 439 9.79 13.04 -2.06
C GLU A 439 10.81 12.51 -3.06
N ILE A 440 10.39 11.57 -3.90
CA ILE A 440 11.20 11.08 -5.00
C ILE A 440 10.94 11.99 -6.19
N ILE A 441 11.82 12.97 -6.38
CA ILE A 441 11.68 14.04 -7.37
C ILE A 441 11.92 13.50 -8.77
N GLN A 442 12.90 12.61 -8.91
CA GLN A 442 13.35 12.12 -10.21
C GLN A 442 13.93 10.72 -10.07
N TRP A 443 13.65 9.90 -11.07
CA TRP A 443 14.37 8.66 -11.30
C TRP A 443 14.97 8.67 -12.71
N LYS A 444 16.26 8.37 -12.83
CA LYS A 444 16.96 8.16 -14.11
C LYS A 444 17.82 6.92 -14.00
N SER A 445 18.00 6.22 -15.13
CA SER A 445 18.78 4.98 -15.18
C SER A 445 20.23 5.14 -14.76
N ASP A 446 20.85 6.27 -15.11
CA ASP A 446 22.26 6.62 -14.86
C ASP A 446 22.50 7.19 -13.43
N ILE A 447 21.56 7.96 -12.92
CA ILE A 447 21.67 8.65 -11.62
C ILE A 447 20.93 7.90 -10.52
N GLY A 448 20.00 7.00 -10.91
CA GLY A 448 19.10 6.33 -9.99
C GLY A 448 18.03 7.28 -9.44
N MET A 449 17.60 7.00 -8.23
CA MET A 449 16.57 7.74 -7.52
C MET A 449 17.13 8.97 -6.85
N LYS A 450 16.56 10.15 -7.12
CA LYS A 450 16.81 11.38 -6.38
C LYS A 450 15.71 11.58 -5.35
N ILE A 451 16.08 11.51 -4.07
CA ILE A 451 15.16 11.69 -2.94
C ILE A 451 15.43 13.06 -2.34
N ASP A 452 14.36 13.80 -2.10
CA ASP A 452 14.35 14.99 -1.27
C ASP A 452 13.72 14.64 0.08
N SER A 453 14.47 14.77 1.15
CA SER A 453 14.00 14.55 2.52
C SER A 453 13.32 15.78 3.10
N ASP A 454 13.35 16.87 2.38
CA ASP A 454 12.97 18.19 2.86
C ASP A 454 11.65 18.70 2.24
N SER A 455 10.96 17.88 1.47
CA SER A 455 9.63 18.21 0.93
C SER A 455 8.56 18.37 2.02
N MET A 456 9.02 18.65 3.23
CA MET A 456 8.19 19.03 4.35
C MET A 456 7.48 20.35 4.02
N LEU A 457 6.26 20.43 4.47
CA LEU A 457 5.39 21.59 4.67
C LEU A 457 5.97 22.92 4.18
N LEU A 458 5.18 23.64 3.42
CA LEU A 458 5.56 24.92 2.82
C LEU A 458 6.24 25.90 3.79
N ASP A 459 5.83 25.90 5.06
CA ASP A 459 6.42 26.73 6.12
C ASP A 459 7.86 26.28 6.47
N ILE A 460 8.12 24.99 6.60
CA ILE A 460 9.48 24.44 6.86
C ILE A 460 10.37 24.60 5.64
N THR A 461 9.83 24.33 4.44
CA THR A 461 10.55 24.55 3.18
C THR A 461 10.93 26.01 3.02
N LEU A 462 10.00 26.92 3.34
CA LEU A 462 10.28 28.35 3.29
C LEU A 462 11.36 28.77 4.30
N GLN A 463 11.29 28.24 5.52
CA GLN A 463 12.30 28.53 6.56
C GLN A 463 13.71 28.10 6.11
N LYS A 464 13.81 26.94 5.48
CA LYS A 464 15.07 26.43 4.95
C LYS A 464 15.59 27.25 3.78
N ASN A 465 14.69 27.69 2.89
CA ASN A 465 15.08 28.53 1.76
C ASN A 465 15.53 29.94 2.20
N ILE A 466 15.00 30.45 3.31
CA ILE A 466 15.52 31.68 3.93
C ILE A 466 17.01 31.52 4.29
N GLU A 467 17.42 30.35 4.77
CA GLU A 467 18.82 30.09 5.14
C GLU A 467 19.73 29.90 3.91
N SER A 468 19.33 29.07 2.94
CA SER A 468 20.21 28.60 1.87
C SER A 468 19.66 28.67 0.44
N GLY A 469 18.39 29.06 0.24
CA GLY A 469 17.76 29.11 -1.08
C GLY A 469 18.16 30.32 -1.93
N SER A 470 17.92 30.26 -3.23
CA SER A 470 18.02 31.39 -4.16
C SER A 470 16.87 32.39 -3.94
N ILE A 471 17.04 33.62 -4.41
CA ILE A 471 16.00 34.67 -4.34
C ILE A 471 14.67 34.18 -4.93
N ASN A 472 14.72 33.51 -6.07
CA ASN A 472 13.55 32.99 -6.75
C ASN A 472 12.84 31.89 -5.93
N GLU A 473 13.59 30.99 -5.31
CA GLU A 473 13.04 29.95 -4.45
C GLU A 473 12.38 30.52 -3.19
N ILE A 474 13.03 31.51 -2.58
CA ILE A 474 12.48 32.20 -1.40
C ILE A 474 11.15 32.85 -1.72
N ILE A 475 11.09 33.70 -2.76
CA ILE A 475 9.88 34.44 -3.11
C ILE A 475 8.78 33.51 -3.62
N SER A 476 9.13 32.51 -4.44
CA SER A 476 8.16 31.55 -4.97
C SER A 476 7.49 30.77 -3.84
N ASN A 477 8.27 30.22 -2.91
CA ASN A 477 7.72 29.44 -1.79
C ASN A 477 6.95 30.30 -0.78
N ALA A 478 7.40 31.53 -0.53
CA ALA A 478 6.65 32.50 0.27
C ALA A 478 5.29 32.82 -0.38
N SER A 479 5.27 33.00 -1.68
CA SER A 479 4.05 33.28 -2.45
C SER A 479 3.07 32.11 -2.39
N ILE A 480 3.53 30.88 -2.59
CA ILE A 480 2.71 29.67 -2.52
C ILE A 480 2.13 29.49 -1.11
N LEU A 481 2.95 29.70 -0.05
CA LEU A 481 2.48 29.63 1.32
C LEU A 481 1.41 30.70 1.59
N LEU A 482 1.61 31.94 1.15
CA LEU A 482 0.66 33.03 1.33
C LEU A 482 -0.66 32.75 0.58
N GLU A 483 -0.61 32.21 -0.63
CA GLU A 483 -1.82 31.77 -1.36
C GLU A 483 -2.59 30.70 -0.60
N LYS A 484 -1.89 29.68 -0.06
CA LYS A 484 -2.50 28.62 0.78
C LYS A 484 -3.17 29.22 2.02
N ILE A 485 -2.49 30.14 2.70
CA ILE A 485 -3.04 30.87 3.86
C ILE A 485 -4.33 31.58 3.46
N CYS A 486 -4.30 32.39 2.40
CA CYS A 486 -5.44 33.17 1.96
C CYS A 486 -6.62 32.29 1.55
N SER A 487 -6.37 31.20 0.85
CA SER A 487 -7.39 30.20 0.52
C SER A 487 -8.06 29.64 1.79
N LYS A 488 -7.29 29.21 2.79
CA LYS A 488 -7.84 28.68 4.06
C LYS A 488 -8.59 29.72 4.87
N LEU A 489 -8.05 30.92 5.00
CA LEU A 489 -8.72 32.02 5.69
C LEU A 489 -10.02 32.47 5.03
N SER A 490 -10.13 32.38 3.70
CA SER A 490 -11.35 32.72 2.98
C SER A 490 -12.56 31.84 3.32
N PHE A 491 -12.32 30.61 3.78
CA PHE A 491 -13.36 29.72 4.27
C PHE A 491 -13.65 29.91 5.76
N ASN A 492 -12.65 30.34 6.53
CA ASN A 492 -12.74 30.38 8.00
C ASN A 492 -13.21 31.75 8.51
N LEU A 493 -13.03 32.81 7.74
CA LEU A 493 -13.38 34.17 8.11
C LEU A 493 -14.48 34.71 7.19
N PRO A 494 -15.44 35.48 7.71
CA PRO A 494 -16.45 36.13 6.90
C PRO A 494 -15.81 37.30 6.13
N ILE A 495 -15.26 37.00 4.97
CA ILE A 495 -14.70 38.00 4.04
C ILE A 495 -15.57 38.13 2.81
N SER A 496 -15.53 39.32 2.21
CA SER A 496 -16.23 39.59 0.93
C SER A 496 -15.29 39.26 -0.23
N VAL A 497 -15.73 38.36 -1.12
CA VAL A 497 -15.00 37.98 -2.34
C VAL A 497 -15.93 38.05 -3.52
N THR A 498 -15.47 38.64 -4.64
CA THR A 498 -16.25 38.65 -5.90
C THR A 498 -16.31 37.22 -6.45
N ARG A 499 -17.51 36.66 -6.58
CA ARG A 499 -17.70 35.30 -7.07
C ARG A 499 -17.26 35.12 -8.51
N LYS A 500 -16.42 34.11 -8.78
CA LYS A 500 -15.96 33.74 -10.14
C LYS A 500 -16.66 32.49 -10.64
N LYS A 501 -16.87 32.41 -11.96
CA LYS A 501 -17.60 31.32 -12.62
C LYS A 501 -17.06 29.91 -12.29
N ASN A 502 -15.75 29.78 -12.05
CA ASN A 502 -15.09 28.50 -11.82
C ASN A 502 -14.64 28.32 -10.37
N ASP A 503 -15.06 29.15 -9.45
CA ASP A 503 -14.63 29.19 -8.04
C ASP A 503 -13.09 29.13 -7.85
N LYS A 504 -12.35 29.61 -8.86
CA LYS A 504 -10.88 29.71 -8.80
C LYS A 504 -10.48 31.14 -8.43
N TYR A 505 -9.95 31.28 -7.25
CA TYR A 505 -9.54 32.56 -6.69
C TYR A 505 -8.02 32.65 -6.62
N THR A 506 -7.50 33.81 -7.04
CA THR A 506 -6.08 34.16 -6.89
C THR A 506 -5.85 34.92 -5.59
N LEU A 507 -4.59 35.12 -5.23
CA LEU A 507 -4.24 35.95 -4.07
C LEU A 507 -4.85 37.35 -4.16
N GLY A 508 -4.83 37.97 -5.34
CA GLY A 508 -5.44 39.28 -5.58
C GLY A 508 -6.94 39.34 -5.36
N ASP A 509 -7.64 38.23 -5.49
CA ASP A 509 -9.08 38.13 -5.23
C ASP A 509 -9.40 37.98 -3.72
N LEU A 510 -8.53 37.28 -2.98
CA LEU A 510 -8.77 36.96 -1.59
C LEU A 510 -8.15 37.95 -0.60
N TRP A 511 -6.95 38.45 -0.93
CA TRP A 511 -6.16 39.30 -0.05
C TRP A 511 -6.88 40.56 0.40
N PRO A 512 -7.59 41.34 -0.48
CA PRO A 512 -8.29 42.53 -0.05
C PRO A 512 -9.36 42.28 1.01
N GLY A 513 -10.09 41.17 0.90
CA GLY A 513 -11.11 40.79 1.89
C GLY A 513 -10.49 40.39 3.26
N ILE A 514 -9.39 39.65 3.22
CA ILE A 514 -8.64 39.24 4.39
C ILE A 514 -8.01 40.43 5.10
N THR A 515 -7.35 41.32 4.33
CA THR A 515 -6.70 42.51 4.83
C THR A 515 -7.72 43.43 5.53
N LYS A 516 -8.88 43.66 4.92
CA LYS A 516 -9.96 44.50 5.49
C LYS A 516 -10.43 43.95 6.84
N LYS A 517 -10.44 42.64 7.02
CA LYS A 517 -10.85 41.98 8.27
C LYS A 517 -9.74 42.04 9.33
N LEU A 518 -8.50 41.70 8.95
CA LEU A 518 -7.39 41.53 9.90
C LEU A 518 -6.66 42.83 10.26
N LYS A 519 -6.72 43.89 9.44
CA LYS A 519 -6.21 45.24 9.80
C LYS A 519 -6.89 45.85 11.02
N LYS A 520 -8.04 45.34 11.43
CA LYS A 520 -8.75 45.78 12.63
C LYS A 520 -8.40 44.94 13.88
N THR A 521 -7.34 44.17 13.82
CA THR A 521 -6.96 43.24 14.89
C THR A 521 -5.53 43.49 15.39
N ASN A 522 -5.15 42.84 16.49
CA ASN A 522 -3.83 42.93 17.11
C ASN A 522 -2.65 42.46 16.20
N ILE A 523 -2.94 41.89 15.02
CA ILE A 523 -1.93 41.53 13.99
C ILE A 523 -1.87 42.49 12.83
N ASN A 524 -2.47 43.70 12.94
CA ASN A 524 -2.52 44.68 11.87
C ASN A 524 -1.14 45.04 11.31
N ALA A 525 -0.13 45.19 12.17
CA ALA A 525 1.23 45.56 11.77
C ALA A 525 1.85 44.55 10.79
N ILE A 526 1.64 43.25 11.02
CA ILE A 526 2.11 42.19 10.12
C ILE A 526 1.32 42.24 8.79
N VAL A 527 0.02 42.44 8.86
CA VAL A 527 -0.84 42.53 7.67
C VAL A 527 -0.49 43.75 6.80
N GLU A 528 -0.21 44.89 7.40
CA GLU A 528 0.23 46.10 6.69
C GLU A 528 1.61 45.90 6.07
N LYS A 529 2.53 45.28 6.77
CA LYS A 529 3.85 44.95 6.23
C LYS A 529 3.76 44.00 5.03
N LEU A 530 2.92 42.95 5.11
CA LEU A 530 2.65 42.06 3.99
C LEU A 530 2.03 42.81 2.80
N ASP A 531 1.09 43.71 3.05
CA ASP A 531 0.43 44.50 2.02
C ASP A 531 1.46 45.33 1.23
N GLN A 532 2.50 45.84 1.90
CA GLN A 532 3.60 46.56 1.27
C GLN A 532 4.57 45.64 0.50
N LEU A 533 4.75 44.37 0.90
CA LEU A 533 5.72 43.47 0.31
C LEU A 533 5.12 42.51 -0.75
N ILE A 534 3.80 42.43 -0.85
CA ILE A 534 3.11 41.46 -1.71
C ILE A 534 3.41 41.62 -3.20
N TYR A 535 3.84 42.83 -3.62
CA TYR A 535 4.25 43.09 -5.01
C TYR A 535 5.43 42.25 -5.45
N LEU A 536 6.33 41.84 -4.51
CA LEU A 536 7.49 41.01 -4.77
C LEU A 536 7.10 39.66 -5.40
N ARG A 537 5.93 39.12 -5.05
CA ARG A 537 5.35 37.96 -5.70
C ARG A 537 5.19 38.13 -7.22
N ASN A 538 4.77 39.30 -7.67
CA ASN A 538 4.51 39.54 -9.08
C ASN A 538 5.81 39.74 -9.88
N MET A 539 6.94 39.98 -9.20
CA MET A 539 8.23 40.17 -9.85
C MET A 539 8.89 38.83 -10.22
N VAL A 540 8.64 37.76 -9.47
CA VAL A 540 9.19 36.41 -9.70
C VAL A 540 8.11 35.54 -10.36
N GLY A 541 7.55 36.00 -11.46
CA GLY A 541 6.57 35.24 -12.27
C GLY A 541 7.24 34.68 -13.52
N GLY A 542 6.54 33.78 -14.26
CA GLY A 542 7.03 33.17 -15.51
C GLY A 542 7.19 34.16 -16.68
N HIS A 543 7.20 35.49 -16.45
CA HIS A 543 7.45 36.51 -17.43
C HIS A 543 8.77 37.23 -17.16
N TYR A 544 9.49 37.52 -18.24
CA TYR A 544 10.70 38.36 -18.16
C TYR A 544 10.34 39.74 -17.59
N ASN A 545 10.96 40.08 -16.48
CA ASN A 545 10.78 41.35 -15.80
C ASN A 545 12.16 41.87 -15.38
N GLU A 546 12.57 43.03 -15.95
CA GLU A 546 13.85 43.65 -15.62
C GLU A 546 13.97 43.99 -14.13
N TRP A 547 12.86 44.32 -13.48
CA TRP A 547 12.83 44.61 -12.04
C TRP A 547 13.15 43.39 -11.19
N ALA A 548 12.86 42.15 -11.67
CA ALA A 548 13.22 40.94 -10.98
C ALA A 548 14.75 40.75 -10.85
N LEU A 549 15.53 41.35 -11.77
CA LEU A 549 17.00 41.31 -11.72
C LEU A 549 17.57 42.26 -10.66
N SER A 550 16.80 43.27 -10.22
CA SER A 550 17.21 44.22 -9.19
C SER A 550 16.87 43.78 -7.75
N LEU A 551 16.12 42.69 -7.59
CA LEU A 551 15.72 42.16 -6.27
C LEU A 551 16.93 41.70 -5.47
N THR A 552 17.01 42.18 -4.25
CA THR A 552 18.03 41.77 -3.29
C THR A 552 17.56 40.55 -2.49
N ARG A 553 18.54 39.78 -2.00
CA ARG A 553 18.23 38.66 -1.09
C ARG A 553 17.55 39.16 0.19
N ASN A 554 17.90 40.34 0.68
CA ASN A 554 17.31 40.90 1.90
C ASN A 554 15.81 41.16 1.74
N GLU A 555 15.37 41.71 0.60
CA GLU A 555 13.93 41.91 0.29
C GLU A 555 13.19 40.56 0.21
N ALA A 556 13.79 39.56 -0.44
CA ALA A 556 13.21 38.22 -0.52
C ALA A 556 13.07 37.58 0.87
N VAL A 557 14.11 37.69 1.70
CA VAL A 557 14.12 37.18 3.09
C VAL A 557 13.09 37.94 3.94
N GLU A 558 13.00 39.26 3.79
CA GLU A 558 12.04 40.08 4.53
C GLU A 558 10.60 39.67 4.21
N PHE A 559 10.27 39.52 2.93
CA PHE A 559 8.95 39.02 2.50
C PHE A 559 8.67 37.63 3.08
N ALA A 560 9.59 36.69 2.93
CA ALA A 560 9.43 35.33 3.40
C ALA A 560 9.27 35.23 4.92
N THR A 561 10.07 35.99 5.68
CA THR A 561 9.99 36.05 7.15
C THR A 561 8.66 36.61 7.58
N THR A 562 8.16 37.67 6.91
CA THR A 562 6.86 38.27 7.22
C THR A 562 5.72 37.31 6.92
N VAL A 563 5.79 36.52 5.85
CA VAL A 563 4.82 35.45 5.56
C VAL A 563 4.84 34.37 6.65
N LEU A 564 6.00 33.95 7.13
CA LEU A 564 6.11 32.98 8.23
C LEU A 564 5.59 33.56 9.55
N GLU A 565 5.87 34.80 9.87
CA GLU A 565 5.32 35.46 11.05
C GLU A 565 3.80 35.52 10.99
N PHE A 566 3.24 35.88 9.84
CA PHE A 566 1.80 35.87 9.61
C PHE A 566 1.22 34.47 9.80
N TYR A 567 1.83 33.45 9.18
CA TYR A 567 1.44 32.03 9.34
C TYR A 567 1.39 31.62 10.82
N ASN A 568 2.45 31.91 11.58
CA ASN A 568 2.54 31.54 12.99
C ASN A 568 1.51 32.25 13.89
N LYS A 569 1.02 33.44 13.48
CA LYS A 569 -0.02 34.17 14.22
C LYS A 569 -1.44 33.64 13.95
N ILE A 570 -1.66 32.97 12.83
CA ILE A 570 -2.99 32.55 12.39
C ILE A 570 -3.18 31.03 12.31
N HIS A 571 -2.09 30.25 12.37
CA HIS A 571 -2.11 28.80 12.31
C HIS A 571 -1.61 28.21 13.62
N CYS A 572 -2.36 27.27 14.20
CA CYS A 572 -2.04 26.66 15.48
C CYS A 572 -1.30 25.33 15.31
N ASN A 573 -0.05 25.29 15.76
CA ASN A 573 0.75 24.04 15.73
C ASN A 573 0.20 22.93 16.63
N SER A 574 -0.64 23.27 17.65
CA SER A 574 -1.21 22.27 18.55
C SER A 574 -2.44 21.55 18.00
N CYS A 575 -3.24 22.21 17.17
CA CYS A 575 -4.44 21.60 16.58
C CYS A 575 -4.45 21.58 15.05
N GLY A 576 -3.41 22.12 14.38
CA GLY A 576 -3.28 22.17 12.94
C GLY A 576 -4.31 23.04 12.21
N HIS A 577 -5.08 23.87 12.93
CA HIS A 577 -6.14 24.68 12.34
C HIS A 577 -5.78 26.15 12.30
N PHE A 578 -6.21 26.80 11.20
CA PHE A 578 -6.20 28.24 11.09
C PHE A 578 -7.26 28.86 12.01
N ILE A 579 -7.08 30.14 12.32
CA ILE A 579 -8.09 30.92 13.03
C ILE A 579 -9.41 30.91 12.29
N GLN A 580 -10.50 30.91 13.06
CA GLN A 580 -11.88 31.05 12.59
C GLN A 580 -12.61 32.08 13.46
N GLU A 581 -13.70 32.63 12.95
CA GLU A 581 -14.50 33.57 13.75
C GLU A 581 -15.16 32.84 14.92
N ILE A 582 -15.04 33.42 16.11
CA ILE A 582 -15.73 32.97 17.32
C ILE A 582 -16.74 34.03 17.70
N ILE A 583 -18.01 33.67 17.78
CA ILE A 583 -19.07 34.50 18.34
C ILE A 583 -19.09 34.25 19.84
N ILE A 584 -18.58 35.18 20.62
CA ILE A 584 -18.75 35.19 22.09
C ILE A 584 -19.99 35.98 22.39
N ALA A 585 -20.92 35.42 23.16
CA ALA A 585 -22.21 36.00 23.46
C ALA A 585 -22.04 37.45 24.03
N GLY A 586 -22.46 38.46 23.24
CA GLY A 586 -22.53 39.85 23.62
C GLY A 586 -21.31 40.72 23.37
N GLU A 587 -20.18 40.19 22.88
CA GLU A 587 -18.96 40.97 22.61
C GLU A 587 -18.37 40.76 21.22
N LYS A 588 -17.51 41.74 20.82
CA LYS A 588 -16.87 41.78 19.49
C LYS A 588 -16.22 40.45 19.10
N ALA A 589 -16.49 40.01 17.88
CA ALA A 589 -15.99 38.75 17.37
C ALA A 589 -14.46 38.67 17.41
N ALA A 590 -13.93 37.84 18.28
CA ALA A 590 -12.52 37.45 18.27
C ALA A 590 -12.31 36.30 17.29
N HIS A 591 -11.09 36.17 16.72
CA HIS A 591 -10.73 35.02 15.89
C HIS A 591 -9.81 34.10 16.69
N SER A 592 -10.07 32.80 16.67
CA SER A 592 -9.27 31.81 17.39
C SER A 592 -9.13 30.52 16.62
N CYS A 593 -8.08 29.76 16.89
CA CYS A 593 -7.97 28.38 16.45
C CYS A 593 -8.96 27.47 17.20
N ARG A 594 -9.20 26.28 16.67
CA ARG A 594 -10.17 25.32 17.23
C ARG A 594 -9.90 24.95 18.70
N CYS A 595 -8.64 24.81 19.11
CA CYS A 595 -8.26 24.49 20.48
C CYS A 595 -8.09 25.73 21.39
N LYS A 596 -8.37 26.91 20.88
CA LYS A 596 -8.30 28.20 21.60
C LYS A 596 -6.92 28.56 22.15
N LYS A 597 -5.82 28.03 21.58
CA LYS A 597 -4.44 28.41 21.97
C LYS A 597 -3.92 29.65 21.24
N ILE A 598 -4.49 29.99 20.11
CA ILE A 598 -4.17 31.21 19.34
C ILE A 598 -5.40 32.09 19.32
N TYR A 599 -5.21 33.37 19.65
CA TYR A 599 -6.22 34.40 19.60
C TYR A 599 -5.76 35.58 18.77
N VAL A 600 -6.63 36.06 17.88
CA VAL A 600 -6.49 37.32 17.14
C VAL A 600 -7.65 38.21 17.56
N GLU A 601 -7.33 39.26 18.29
CA GLU A 601 -8.31 40.13 18.97
C GLU A 601 -8.52 41.43 18.20
N PRO A 602 -9.75 41.98 18.18
CA PRO A 602 -9.99 43.31 17.67
C PRO A 602 -9.20 44.37 18.45
N ILE A 603 -8.70 45.39 17.77
CA ILE A 603 -8.11 46.55 18.45
C ILE A 603 -9.24 47.29 19.13
N THR A 604 -9.23 47.33 20.48
CA THR A 604 -10.11 48.17 21.27
C THR A 604 -9.52 49.55 21.29
N ASN A 605 -10.13 50.51 20.56
CA ASN A 605 -9.82 51.92 20.73
C ASN A 605 -10.30 52.35 22.12
N HIS A 606 -9.38 52.52 23.07
CA HIS A 606 -9.65 53.05 24.40
C HIS A 606 -10.11 54.50 24.44
N ASN A 607 -10.44 55.11 23.30
CA ASN A 607 -10.82 56.53 23.19
C ASN A 607 -12.30 56.80 22.89
N GLU A 608 -13.19 55.82 23.00
CA GLU A 608 -14.61 56.13 23.06
C GLU A 608 -15.05 56.08 24.54
N LYS A 609 -14.86 57.19 25.25
CA LYS A 609 -15.61 57.48 26.47
C LYS A 609 -17.07 57.79 26.10
N PRO A 610 -18.05 57.38 26.91
CA PRO A 610 -19.48 57.52 26.69
C PRO A 610 -19.95 58.95 26.50
#